data_babc7208e90d8e716e528bb92c8bae91
#
_entry.id   babc7208e90d8e716e528bb92c8bae91
#
_cell.length_a   1.000
_cell.length_b   1.000
_cell.length_c   1.000
_cell.angle_alpha   90.00
_cell.angle_beta   90.00
_cell.angle_gamma   90.00
#
_symmetry.space_group_name_H-M   'P 1'
#
loop_
_entity.id
_entity.type
_entity.pdbx_description
1 polymer ?
#
loop_
_entity_poly.entity_id
_entity_poly.type
_entity_poly.pdbx_seq_one_letter_code
_entity_poly.pdbx_strand_id
1 'polypeptide(L)' 'MKKTYKIEVDCANCANKMEDAARKTAGIKEATVNFMTHKMIVEFDEGADTAAVMKQVAAVCKKVEEDCEIYL' A
#
# COMPACT_ATOMS: atom_id res chain seq x y z
N MET A 1 11.02 -8.81 -4.13
CA MET A 1 10.75 -9.10 -2.70
C MET A 1 9.31 -8.74 -2.38
N LYS A 2 8.60 -9.66 -1.77
CA LYS A 2 7.17 -9.48 -1.49
C LYS A 2 6.93 -9.43 0.02
N LYS A 3 6.15 -8.45 0.47
CA LYS A 3 5.79 -8.31 1.89
C LYS A 3 4.31 -8.06 2.03
N THR A 4 3.75 -8.49 3.17
CA THR A 4 2.35 -8.29 3.50
C THR A 4 2.24 -7.36 4.70
N TYR A 5 1.39 -6.35 4.59
CA TYR A 5 1.16 -5.38 5.66
C TYR A 5 -0.31 -5.39 6.06
N LYS A 6 -0.55 -5.23 7.35
CA LYS A 6 -1.91 -5.05 7.84
C LYS A 6 -2.35 -3.63 7.55
N ILE A 7 -3.58 -3.47 7.10
CA ILE A 7 -4.15 -2.17 6.79
C ILE A 7 -5.52 -2.03 7.42
N GLU A 8 -6.01 -0.79 7.44
CA GLU A 8 -7.37 -0.49 7.84
C GLU A 8 -7.97 0.43 6.81
N VAL A 9 -9.15 0.07 6.29
CA VAL A 9 -9.82 0.82 5.25
C VAL A 9 -11.33 0.58 5.36
N ASP A 10 -12.12 1.63 5.14
CA ASP A 10 -13.55 1.60 5.41
C ASP A 10 -14.41 1.05 4.27
N CYS A 11 -13.91 1.06 3.04
CA CYS A 11 -14.70 0.60 1.90
C CYS A 11 -13.82 0.05 0.79
N ALA A 12 -14.42 -0.76 -0.07
CA ALA A 12 -13.71 -1.38 -1.18
C ALA A 12 -13.17 -0.35 -2.17
N ASN A 13 -13.91 0.73 -2.39
CA ASN A 13 -13.45 1.80 -3.28
C ASN A 13 -12.22 2.48 -2.72
N CYS A 14 -12.17 2.68 -1.42
CA CYS A 14 -10.99 3.24 -0.75
C CYS A 14 -9.80 2.29 -0.88
N ALA A 15 -10.04 0.99 -0.75
CA ALA A 15 -9.00 -0.02 -0.93
C ALA A 15 -8.42 0.04 -2.35
N ASN A 16 -9.25 0.22 -3.36
CA ASN A 16 -8.81 0.35 -4.74
C ASN A 16 -7.95 1.60 -4.94
N LYS A 17 -8.31 2.69 -4.29
CA LYS A 17 -7.52 3.92 -4.34
C LYS A 17 -6.14 3.74 -3.71
N MET A 18 -6.08 3.03 -2.59
CA MET A 18 -4.81 2.71 -1.93
C MET A 18 -3.93 1.87 -2.85
N GLU A 19 -4.51 0.87 -3.49
CA GLU A 19 -3.80 -0.01 -4.41
C GLU A 19 -3.21 0.78 -5.57
N ASP A 20 -4.01 1.65 -6.17
CA ASP A 20 -3.57 2.51 -7.27
C ASP A 20 -2.42 3.41 -6.84
N ALA A 21 -2.56 4.06 -5.69
CA ALA A 21 -1.54 4.95 -5.17
C ALA A 21 -0.23 4.19 -4.89
N ALA A 22 -0.34 3.00 -4.33
CA ALA A 22 0.83 2.17 -4.06
C ALA A 22 1.55 1.78 -5.35
N ARG A 23 0.80 1.38 -6.36
CA ARG A 23 1.38 0.98 -7.66
C ARG A 23 2.14 2.11 -8.33
N LYS A 24 1.74 3.34 -8.09
CA LYS A 24 2.37 4.52 -8.68
C LYS A 24 3.60 4.99 -7.91
N THR A 25 3.86 4.42 -6.76
CA THR A 25 5.01 4.80 -5.94
C THR A 25 6.28 4.15 -6.50
N ALA A 26 7.35 4.94 -6.60
CA ALA A 26 8.63 4.44 -7.08
C ALA A 26 9.15 3.34 -6.15
N GLY A 27 9.69 2.27 -6.72
CA GLY A 27 10.17 1.13 -5.96
C GLY A 27 9.15 0.01 -5.79
N ILE A 28 7.92 0.23 -6.22
CA ILE A 28 6.86 -0.78 -6.17
C ILE A 28 6.71 -1.44 -7.53
N LYS A 29 6.87 -2.75 -7.58
CA LYS A 29 6.66 -3.53 -8.78
C LYS A 29 5.20 -3.92 -8.94
N GLU A 30 4.57 -4.31 -7.85
CA GLU A 30 3.17 -4.72 -7.82
C GLU A 30 2.59 -4.46 -6.43
N ALA A 31 1.31 -4.14 -6.36
CA ALA A 31 0.62 -3.95 -5.09
C ALA A 31 -0.81 -4.46 -5.21
N THR A 32 -1.25 -5.18 -4.21
CA THR A 32 -2.61 -5.70 -4.12
C THR A 32 -3.17 -5.43 -2.74
N VAL A 33 -4.34 -4.83 -2.68
CA VAL A 33 -5.04 -4.58 -1.41
C VAL A 33 -6.22 -5.55 -1.33
N ASN A 34 -6.25 -6.32 -0.24
CA ASN A 34 -7.36 -7.23 0.01
C ASN A 34 -8.27 -6.62 1.08
N PHE A 35 -9.42 -6.14 0.64
CA PHE A 35 -10.39 -5.52 1.53
C PHE A 35 -11.00 -6.51 2.52
N MET A 36 -11.14 -7.76 2.11
CA MET A 36 -11.77 -8.78 2.95
C MET A 36 -10.91 -9.16 4.14
N THR A 37 -9.59 -9.21 3.96
CA THR A 37 -8.65 -9.57 5.02
C THR A 37 -7.96 -8.36 5.63
N HIS A 38 -8.18 -7.19 5.09
CA HIS A 38 -7.52 -5.94 5.50
C HIS A 38 -6.00 -6.08 5.46
N LYS A 39 -5.50 -6.58 4.34
CA LYS A 39 -4.06 -6.76 4.13
C LYS A 39 -3.64 -6.19 2.79
N MET A 40 -2.44 -5.64 2.76
CA MET A 40 -1.82 -5.14 1.54
C MET A 40 -0.60 -5.98 1.23
N ILE A 41 -0.57 -6.58 0.05
CA ILE A 41 0.56 -7.38 -0.42
C ILE A 41 1.33 -6.52 -1.41
N VAL A 42 2.59 -6.28 -1.13
CA VAL A 42 3.43 -5.40 -1.95
C VAL A 42 4.63 -6.17 -2.44
N GLU A 43 4.87 -6.10 -3.76
CA GLU A 43 6.09 -6.61 -4.35
C GLU A 43 7.00 -5.44 -4.70
N PHE A 44 8.22 -5.45 -4.18
CA PHE A 44 9.18 -4.37 -4.36
C PHE A 44 10.10 -4.67 -5.52
N ASP A 45 10.58 -3.61 -6.17
CA ASP A 45 11.62 -3.73 -7.18
C ASP A 45 12.90 -4.25 -6.52
N GLU A 46 13.72 -4.93 -7.33
CA GLU A 46 15.00 -5.43 -6.87
C GLU A 46 15.89 -4.28 -6.39
N GLY A 47 16.45 -4.42 -5.19
CA GLY A 47 17.30 -3.39 -4.63
C GLY A 47 16.57 -2.23 -3.97
N ALA A 48 15.23 -2.24 -3.96
CA ALA A 48 14.47 -1.16 -3.32
C ALA A 48 14.57 -1.24 -1.80
N ASP A 49 14.62 -0.07 -1.15
CA ASP A 49 14.58 0.02 0.30
C ASP A 49 13.12 -0.07 0.75
N THR A 50 12.71 -1.23 1.24
CA THR A 50 11.31 -1.49 1.57
C THR A 50 10.77 -0.52 2.61
N ALA A 51 11.58 -0.16 3.61
CA ALA A 51 11.13 0.77 4.65
C ALA A 51 10.88 2.16 4.09
N ALA A 52 11.79 2.67 3.28
CA ALA A 52 11.62 4.00 2.67
C ALA A 52 10.46 4.02 1.69
N VAL A 53 10.33 2.97 0.89
CA VAL A 53 9.24 2.86 -0.09
C VAL A 53 7.88 2.82 0.63
N MET A 54 7.77 2.03 1.69
CA MET A 54 6.51 1.93 2.43
C MET A 54 6.15 3.22 3.14
N LYS A 55 7.11 4.01 3.58
CA LYS A 55 6.83 5.34 4.12
C LYS A 55 6.17 6.23 3.07
N GLN A 56 6.64 6.16 1.84
CA GLN A 56 6.05 6.91 0.73
C GLN A 56 4.67 6.38 0.39
N VAL A 57 4.50 5.07 0.36
CA VAL A 57 3.20 4.46 0.11
C VAL A 57 2.18 4.92 1.14
N ALA A 58 2.54 4.88 2.41
CA ALA A 58 1.66 5.33 3.48
C ALA A 58 1.27 6.80 3.31
N ALA A 59 2.24 7.64 2.99
CA ALA A 59 1.98 9.07 2.79
C ALA A 59 1.05 9.33 1.60
N VAL A 60 1.28 8.63 0.48
CA VAL A 60 0.44 8.78 -0.72
C VAL A 60 -0.97 8.26 -0.46
N CYS A 61 -1.09 7.12 0.22
CA CYS A 61 -2.41 6.57 0.56
C CYS A 61 -3.20 7.52 1.46
N LYS A 62 -2.55 8.17 2.41
CA LYS A 62 -3.20 9.17 3.26
C LYS A 62 -3.69 10.36 2.46
N LYS A 63 -2.98 10.73 1.41
CA LYS A 63 -3.41 11.85 0.55
C LYS A 63 -4.66 11.53 -0.25
N VAL A 64 -4.79 10.30 -0.73
CA VAL A 64 -5.94 9.92 -1.53
C VAL A 64 -7.12 9.47 -0.68
N GLU A 65 -6.85 9.00 0.55
CA GLU A 65 -7.89 8.54 1.46
C GLU A 65 -7.43 8.73 2.91
N GLU A 66 -7.95 9.76 3.56
CA GLU A 66 -7.54 10.11 4.93
C GLU A 66 -7.91 9.05 5.96
N ASP A 67 -8.95 8.27 5.67
CA ASP A 67 -9.47 7.29 6.62
C ASP A 67 -8.72 5.95 6.57
N CYS A 68 -7.76 5.80 5.68
CA CYS A 68 -7.00 4.57 5.59
C CYS A 68 -5.79 4.58 6.52
N GLU A 69 -5.34 3.38 6.89
CA GLU A 69 -4.18 3.21 7.74
C GLU A 69 -3.35 2.03 7.23
N ILE A 70 -2.03 2.17 7.25
CA ILE A 70 -1.12 1.08 6.93
C ILE A 70 -0.21 0.87 8.14
N TYR A 71 -0.23 -0.33 8.69
CA TYR A 71 0.59 -0.68 9.85
C TYR A 71 1.96 -1.21 9.39
N LEU A 72 2.97 -0.42 9.64
CA LEU A 72 4.34 -0.74 9.23
C LEU A 72 5.14 -1.42 10.33
#